data_2742c9dbd1c0b0fd3bd4989b5f2ffe4a
#
_entry.id   2742c9dbd1c0b0fd3bd4989b5f2ffe4a
#
_cell.length_a   1.000
_cell.length_b   1.000
_cell.length_c   1.000
_cell.angle_alpha   90.00
_cell.angle_beta   90.00
_cell.angle_gamma   90.00
#
_symmetry.space_group_name_H-M   'P 1'
#
loop_
_entity.id
_entity.type
_entity.pdbx_description
1 polymer ?
#
loop_
_entity_poly.entity_id
_entity_poly.type
_entity_poly.pdbx_seq_one_letter_code
_entity_poly.pdbx_strand_id
1 'polypeptide(L)'
;MILVAGGTGNLGLELVPLLGAPGHGVRVLTRDPGRARQRLGDTPDLILGDARSRQTLEAAVQGVDTVVSALTGFGPGGQGPKAVDYEGNVNLIRAAEAAGVRRFVLVSMHGAAADHPMELARMKYRAEEALRASRLEWVIVRPNAFMELWAEIVGGPIAKDGKATVFGRGDNPVNFVSARDVARFIELALSDPRLSRTILEIGGPQNVTFNQLVRQIEDVAGRQAVVKHVPLPLMRVLSVVMRPFKPDIAGMIEAGIAFDTADMTFDTSDLRHRFPQIPLTRMAEVLARQRAATSVPISVEAAR
;
A
#
# COMPACT_ATOMS: atom_id res chain seq x y z
N MET A 1 -10.94 -19.51 -6.13
CA MET A 1 -11.43 -18.24 -5.52
C MET A 1 -10.25 -17.56 -4.81
N ILE A 2 -10.05 -16.26 -5.08
CA ILE A 2 -9.00 -15.45 -4.43
C ILE A 2 -9.67 -14.45 -3.49
N LEU A 3 -9.28 -14.42 -2.21
CA LEU A 3 -9.69 -13.38 -1.27
C LEU A 3 -8.66 -12.26 -1.24
N VAL A 4 -9.12 -11.02 -1.46
CA VAL A 4 -8.29 -9.81 -1.34
C VAL A 4 -8.74 -9.01 -0.10
N ALA A 5 -7.91 -8.95 0.92
CA ALA A 5 -8.08 -8.07 2.07
C ALA A 5 -7.32 -6.76 1.82
N GLY A 6 -8.00 -5.61 1.93
CA GLY A 6 -7.45 -4.31 1.54
C GLY A 6 -7.74 -3.93 0.07
N GLY A 7 -8.70 -4.59 -0.58
CA GLY A 7 -9.05 -4.39 -1.99
C GLY A 7 -9.54 -2.98 -2.36
N THR A 8 -9.94 -2.16 -1.39
CA THR A 8 -10.38 -0.77 -1.61
C THR A 8 -9.27 0.27 -1.43
N GLY A 9 -8.04 -0.13 -1.08
CA GLY A 9 -6.87 0.75 -1.01
C GLY A 9 -6.23 0.97 -2.39
N ASN A 10 -5.18 1.82 -2.46
CA ASN A 10 -4.50 2.15 -3.73
C ASN A 10 -4.00 0.89 -4.47
N LEU A 11 -3.35 -0.04 -3.76
CA LEU A 11 -2.93 -1.32 -4.36
C LEU A 11 -4.13 -2.19 -4.76
N GLY A 12 -5.17 -2.25 -3.92
CA GLY A 12 -6.34 -3.06 -4.19
C GLY A 12 -7.11 -2.64 -5.43
N LEU A 13 -7.17 -1.35 -5.72
CA LEU A 13 -7.81 -0.80 -6.92
C LEU A 13 -7.11 -1.19 -8.23
N GLU A 14 -5.80 -1.41 -8.18
CA GLU A 14 -5.04 -1.95 -9.32
C GLU A 14 -5.12 -3.49 -9.37
N LEU A 15 -5.11 -4.14 -8.21
CA LEU A 15 -5.04 -5.59 -8.10
C LEU A 15 -6.37 -6.29 -8.39
N VAL A 16 -7.49 -5.79 -7.83
CA VAL A 16 -8.80 -6.47 -7.95
C VAL A 16 -9.27 -6.58 -9.41
N PRO A 17 -9.21 -5.52 -10.24
CA PRO A 17 -9.53 -5.65 -11.66
C PRO A 17 -8.57 -6.59 -12.42
N LEU A 18 -7.28 -6.57 -12.08
CA LEU A 18 -6.28 -7.43 -12.71
C LEU A 18 -6.57 -8.91 -12.44
N LEU A 19 -6.94 -9.27 -11.21
CA LEU A 19 -7.28 -10.64 -10.82
C LEU A 19 -8.68 -11.07 -11.27
N GLY A 20 -9.59 -10.13 -11.52
CA GLY A 20 -10.97 -10.37 -11.96
C GLY A 20 -11.10 -10.71 -13.44
N ALA A 21 -10.01 -10.86 -14.19
CA ALA A 21 -10.03 -11.34 -15.57
C ALA A 21 -10.67 -12.74 -15.66
N PRO A 22 -11.25 -13.15 -16.82
CA PRO A 22 -12.02 -14.39 -16.95
C PRO A 22 -11.26 -15.61 -16.44
N GLY A 23 -11.84 -16.33 -15.47
CA GLY A 23 -11.33 -17.59 -14.93
C GLY A 23 -11.03 -17.62 -13.42
N HIS A 24 -10.91 -16.48 -12.75
CA HIS A 24 -10.68 -16.42 -11.30
C HIS A 24 -11.79 -15.63 -10.60
N GLY A 25 -12.52 -16.26 -9.69
CA GLY A 25 -13.43 -15.53 -8.81
C GLY A 25 -12.62 -14.72 -7.81
N VAL A 26 -12.91 -13.43 -7.67
CA VAL A 26 -12.30 -12.55 -6.69
C VAL A 26 -13.33 -12.15 -5.64
N ARG A 27 -12.99 -12.39 -4.38
CA ARG A 27 -13.73 -11.91 -3.21
C ARG A 27 -12.94 -10.80 -2.54
N VAL A 28 -13.61 -9.72 -2.14
CA VAL A 28 -12.99 -8.59 -1.43
C VAL A 28 -13.54 -8.48 -0.02
N LEU A 29 -12.66 -8.58 0.98
CA LEU A 29 -13.00 -8.29 2.37
C LEU A 29 -13.09 -6.76 2.53
N THR A 30 -14.24 -6.29 2.98
CA THR A 30 -14.47 -4.85 3.18
C THR A 30 -15.32 -4.57 4.42
N ARG A 31 -15.08 -3.45 5.08
CA ARG A 31 -15.89 -2.93 6.19
C ARG A 31 -17.11 -2.16 5.70
N ASP A 32 -17.12 -1.77 4.43
CA ASP A 32 -18.18 -0.98 3.80
C ASP A 32 -18.39 -1.47 2.35
N PRO A 33 -19.32 -2.42 2.14
CA PRO A 33 -19.62 -2.94 0.81
C PRO A 33 -20.18 -1.88 -0.16
N GLY A 34 -20.90 -0.87 0.35
CA GLY A 34 -21.43 0.21 -0.48
C GLY A 34 -20.31 1.04 -1.11
N ARG A 35 -19.37 1.49 -0.27
CA ARG A 35 -18.18 2.22 -0.73
C ARG A 35 -17.27 1.34 -1.60
N ALA A 36 -17.17 0.05 -1.28
CA ALA A 36 -16.37 -0.87 -2.09
C ALA A 36 -16.95 -1.00 -3.51
N ARG A 37 -18.27 -1.14 -3.65
CA ARG A 37 -18.96 -1.22 -4.95
C ARG A 37 -18.76 0.06 -5.78
N GLN A 38 -18.82 1.24 -5.14
CA GLN A 38 -18.55 2.51 -5.83
C GLN A 38 -17.14 2.58 -6.41
N ARG A 39 -16.15 1.95 -5.77
CA ARG A 39 -14.73 2.01 -6.19
C ARG A 39 -14.33 0.88 -7.12
N LEU A 40 -14.90 -0.30 -6.98
CA LEU A 40 -14.50 -1.53 -7.67
C LEU A 40 -15.52 -2.00 -8.72
N GLY A 41 -16.72 -1.39 -8.76
CA GLY A 41 -17.83 -1.89 -9.56
C GLY A 41 -18.46 -3.14 -8.95
N ASP A 42 -19.24 -3.85 -9.77
CA ASP A 42 -20.02 -5.03 -9.37
C ASP A 42 -19.27 -6.36 -9.59
N THR A 43 -18.07 -6.32 -10.19
CA THR A 43 -17.35 -7.54 -10.59
C THR A 43 -16.89 -8.43 -9.42
N PRO A 44 -16.32 -7.90 -8.31
CA PRO A 44 -15.87 -8.76 -7.21
C PRO A 44 -17.04 -9.17 -6.29
N ASP A 45 -16.95 -10.39 -5.74
CA ASP A 45 -17.77 -10.79 -4.59
C ASP A 45 -17.35 -9.97 -3.35
N LEU A 46 -18.26 -9.16 -2.80
CA LEU A 46 -17.99 -8.30 -1.66
C LEU A 46 -18.47 -8.96 -0.37
N ILE A 47 -17.54 -9.24 0.55
CA ILE A 47 -17.88 -9.78 1.86
C ILE A 47 -17.65 -8.76 2.96
N LEU A 48 -18.68 -8.51 3.77
CA LEU A 48 -18.59 -7.63 4.93
C LEU A 48 -17.74 -8.30 6.01
N GLY A 49 -16.69 -7.59 6.44
CA GLY A 49 -15.85 -8.06 7.55
C GLY A 49 -14.73 -7.10 7.89
N ASP A 50 -14.15 -7.33 9.05
CA ASP A 50 -13.01 -6.59 9.59
C ASP A 50 -11.89 -7.57 9.96
N ALA A 51 -10.67 -7.33 9.50
CA ALA A 51 -9.51 -8.16 9.81
C ALA A 51 -9.22 -8.28 11.31
N ARG A 52 -9.71 -7.36 12.11
CA ARG A 52 -9.62 -7.40 13.58
C ARG A 52 -10.63 -8.35 14.23
N SER A 53 -11.66 -8.77 13.49
CA SER A 53 -12.72 -9.68 13.98
C SER A 53 -12.55 -11.08 13.39
N ARG A 54 -12.12 -12.04 14.21
CA ARG A 54 -11.93 -13.43 13.78
C ARG A 54 -13.19 -14.05 13.18
N GLN A 55 -14.35 -13.79 13.79
CA GLN A 55 -15.64 -14.35 13.33
C GLN A 55 -15.95 -13.95 11.88
N THR A 56 -15.69 -12.69 11.49
CA THR A 56 -15.96 -12.23 10.11
C THR A 56 -14.96 -12.81 9.11
N LEU A 57 -13.75 -13.12 9.56
CA LEU A 57 -12.72 -13.73 8.72
C LEU A 57 -12.99 -15.19 8.42
N GLU A 58 -13.54 -15.94 9.37
CA GLU A 58 -13.91 -17.35 9.17
C GLU A 58 -14.90 -17.50 8.00
N ALA A 59 -15.90 -16.61 7.91
CA ALA A 59 -16.82 -16.58 6.78
C ALA A 59 -16.12 -16.13 5.46
N ALA A 60 -15.22 -15.15 5.56
CA ALA A 60 -14.55 -14.59 4.38
C ALA A 60 -13.67 -15.60 3.64
N VAL A 61 -13.03 -16.52 4.37
CA VAL A 61 -12.09 -17.51 3.80
C VAL A 61 -12.77 -18.80 3.31
N GLN A 62 -14.09 -18.95 3.47
CA GLN A 62 -14.80 -20.16 3.01
C GLN A 62 -14.75 -20.31 1.49
N GLY A 63 -14.28 -21.47 1.01
CA GLY A 63 -14.15 -21.75 -0.43
C GLY A 63 -13.05 -20.95 -1.14
N VAL A 64 -12.11 -20.39 -0.38
CA VAL A 64 -10.98 -19.61 -0.89
C VAL A 64 -9.74 -20.52 -1.03
N ASP A 65 -9.08 -20.48 -2.19
CA ASP A 65 -7.84 -21.20 -2.44
C ASP A 65 -6.61 -20.36 -2.10
N THR A 66 -6.72 -19.05 -2.28
CA THR A 66 -5.61 -18.12 -2.12
C THR A 66 -6.07 -16.83 -1.45
N VAL A 67 -5.27 -16.33 -0.52
CA VAL A 67 -5.46 -15.03 0.14
C VAL A 67 -4.37 -14.06 -0.28
N VAL A 68 -4.77 -12.83 -0.62
CA VAL A 68 -3.86 -11.68 -0.75
C VAL A 68 -4.21 -10.68 0.31
N SER A 69 -3.27 -10.42 1.22
CA SER A 69 -3.41 -9.38 2.25
C SER A 69 -2.63 -8.14 1.87
N ALA A 70 -3.36 -7.08 1.47
CA ALA A 70 -2.87 -5.72 1.28
C ALA A 70 -3.38 -4.78 2.39
N LEU A 71 -3.56 -5.33 3.59
CA LEU A 71 -4.02 -4.58 4.75
C LEU A 71 -2.96 -3.59 5.22
N THR A 72 -3.39 -2.38 5.57
CA THR A 72 -2.58 -1.42 6.30
C THR A 72 -3.43 -0.52 7.18
N GLY A 73 -2.93 -0.25 8.38
CA GLY A 73 -3.47 0.74 9.29
C GLY A 73 -2.72 2.07 9.22
N PHE A 74 -1.77 2.20 8.29
CA PHE A 74 -1.00 3.41 8.05
C PHE A 74 -1.75 4.39 7.14
N GLY A 75 -1.50 5.68 7.36
CA GLY A 75 -2.07 6.77 6.55
C GLY A 75 -3.25 7.47 7.23
N PRO A 76 -3.79 8.52 6.60
CA PRO A 76 -4.87 9.34 7.18
C PRO A 76 -6.11 8.51 7.52
N GLY A 77 -6.59 8.61 8.76
CA GLY A 77 -7.72 7.82 9.26
C GLY A 77 -7.44 6.33 9.45
N GLY A 78 -6.18 5.92 9.39
CA GLY A 78 -5.74 4.55 9.67
C GLY A 78 -5.96 4.16 11.13
N GLN A 79 -6.16 2.86 11.37
CA GLN A 79 -6.46 2.33 12.71
C GLN A 79 -5.21 1.85 13.46
N GLY A 80 -4.04 2.21 12.95
CA GLY A 80 -2.73 1.92 13.53
C GLY A 80 -2.13 0.57 13.10
N PRO A 81 -0.79 0.55 13.00
CA PRO A 81 -0.06 -0.62 12.51
C PRO A 81 -0.25 -1.86 13.38
N LYS A 82 -0.29 -1.72 14.71
CA LYS A 82 -0.46 -2.87 15.60
C LYS A 82 -1.77 -3.61 15.34
N ALA A 83 -2.89 -2.88 15.28
CA ALA A 83 -4.21 -3.47 15.15
C ALA A 83 -4.47 -4.07 13.76
N VAL A 84 -3.94 -3.45 12.70
CA VAL A 84 -4.25 -3.84 11.31
C VAL A 84 -3.10 -4.62 10.68
N ASP A 85 -1.88 -4.04 10.69
CA ASP A 85 -0.74 -4.64 10.00
C ASP A 85 -0.20 -5.88 10.71
N TYR A 86 -0.33 -5.97 12.03
CA TYR A 86 0.05 -7.15 12.79
C TYR A 86 -1.15 -8.03 13.17
N GLU A 87 -1.99 -7.59 14.11
CA GLU A 87 -3.06 -8.41 14.67
C GLU A 87 -4.09 -8.83 13.61
N GLY A 88 -4.47 -7.90 12.71
CA GLY A 88 -5.35 -8.19 11.59
C GLY A 88 -4.80 -9.24 10.64
N ASN A 89 -3.50 -9.16 10.29
CA ASN A 89 -2.85 -10.17 9.47
C ASN A 89 -2.73 -11.53 10.18
N VAL A 90 -2.38 -11.55 11.46
CA VAL A 90 -2.33 -12.79 12.26
C VAL A 90 -3.70 -13.48 12.30
N ASN A 91 -4.78 -12.72 12.48
CA ASN A 91 -6.13 -13.27 12.46
C ASN A 91 -6.47 -13.86 11.09
N LEU A 92 -6.13 -13.16 10.01
CA LEU A 92 -6.38 -13.60 8.63
C LEU A 92 -5.55 -14.85 8.27
N ILE A 93 -4.28 -14.91 8.68
CA ILE A 93 -3.40 -16.07 8.49
C ILE A 93 -3.99 -17.31 9.21
N ARG A 94 -4.42 -17.15 10.46
CA ARG A 94 -5.04 -18.23 11.23
C ARG A 94 -6.36 -18.71 10.62
N ALA A 95 -7.20 -17.79 10.18
CA ALA A 95 -8.45 -18.14 9.51
C ALA A 95 -8.19 -18.88 8.18
N ALA A 96 -7.25 -18.41 7.38
CA ALA A 96 -6.84 -19.05 6.14
C ALA A 96 -6.29 -20.47 6.38
N GLU A 97 -5.43 -20.64 7.38
CA GLU A 97 -4.86 -21.95 7.73
C GLU A 97 -5.94 -22.93 8.21
N ALA A 98 -6.87 -22.48 9.06
CA ALA A 98 -7.99 -23.29 9.56
C ALA A 98 -8.96 -23.71 8.45
N ALA A 99 -9.16 -22.87 7.43
CA ALA A 99 -10.02 -23.14 6.27
C ALA A 99 -9.36 -23.98 5.17
N GLY A 100 -8.08 -24.33 5.32
CA GLY A 100 -7.33 -25.10 4.31
C GLY A 100 -6.96 -24.30 3.08
N VAL A 101 -6.86 -22.99 3.18
CA VAL A 101 -6.32 -22.15 2.10
C VAL A 101 -4.92 -22.63 1.73
N ARG A 102 -4.64 -22.75 0.45
CA ARG A 102 -3.36 -23.26 -0.03
C ARG A 102 -2.26 -22.20 0.03
N ARG A 103 -2.51 -21.00 -0.52
CA ARG A 103 -1.50 -19.95 -0.71
C ARG A 103 -1.89 -18.64 -0.03
N PHE A 104 -0.90 -17.96 0.56
CA PHE A 104 -1.07 -16.65 1.17
C PHE A 104 0.00 -15.67 0.67
N VAL A 105 -0.41 -14.57 0.06
CA VAL A 105 0.47 -13.48 -0.34
C VAL A 105 0.30 -12.32 0.65
N LEU A 106 1.36 -11.99 1.37
CA LEU A 106 1.38 -10.89 2.34
C LEU A 106 2.09 -9.68 1.74
N VAL A 107 1.39 -8.57 1.65
CA VAL A 107 2.02 -7.27 1.33
C VAL A 107 2.59 -6.67 2.61
N SER A 108 3.89 -6.73 2.72
CA SER A 108 4.70 -6.14 3.78
C SER A 108 5.24 -4.77 3.38
N MET A 109 6.47 -4.44 3.71
CA MET A 109 7.18 -3.26 3.23
C MET A 109 8.69 -3.53 3.16
N HIS A 110 9.38 -2.81 2.28
CA HIS A 110 10.84 -2.83 2.21
C HIS A 110 11.44 -2.41 3.56
N GLY A 111 12.52 -3.06 3.97
CA GLY A 111 13.18 -2.79 5.24
C GLY A 111 12.44 -3.28 6.49
N ALA A 112 11.35 -4.07 6.38
CA ALA A 112 10.66 -4.62 7.54
C ALA A 112 11.63 -5.46 8.41
N ALA A 113 11.79 -5.07 9.68
CA ALA A 113 12.70 -5.68 10.64
C ALA A 113 12.18 -5.52 12.08
N ALA A 114 12.66 -6.38 12.99
CA ALA A 114 12.21 -6.38 14.38
C ALA A 114 12.58 -5.12 15.15
N ASP A 115 13.70 -4.51 14.81
CA ASP A 115 14.30 -3.33 15.45
C ASP A 115 14.14 -2.03 14.64
N HIS A 116 13.37 -2.07 13.54
CA HIS A 116 13.17 -0.89 12.70
C HIS A 116 12.56 0.27 13.51
N PRO A 117 13.02 1.53 13.33
CA PRO A 117 12.52 2.69 14.10
C PRO A 117 11.02 2.95 13.90
N MET A 118 10.48 2.71 12.70
CA MET A 118 9.05 2.86 12.43
C MET A 118 8.23 1.70 12.98
N GLU A 119 7.14 2.01 13.71
CA GLU A 119 6.22 0.98 14.21
C GLU A 119 5.61 0.15 13.08
N LEU A 120 5.26 0.76 11.96
CA LEU A 120 4.71 0.06 10.80
C LEU A 120 5.63 -1.08 10.34
N ALA A 121 6.91 -0.82 10.17
CA ALA A 121 7.90 -1.81 9.71
C ALA A 121 8.04 -2.97 10.70
N ARG A 122 8.06 -2.67 12.01
CA ARG A 122 8.10 -3.72 13.05
C ARG A 122 6.84 -4.58 13.06
N MET A 123 5.66 -3.97 12.85
CA MET A 123 4.39 -4.72 12.83
C MET A 123 4.25 -5.56 11.57
N LYS A 124 4.69 -5.06 10.42
CA LYS A 124 4.79 -5.84 9.18
C LYS A 124 5.73 -7.04 9.36
N TYR A 125 6.93 -6.81 9.91
CA TYR A 125 7.88 -7.89 10.19
C TYR A 125 7.27 -8.99 11.09
N ARG A 126 6.56 -8.61 12.16
CA ARG A 126 5.88 -9.57 13.04
C ARG A 126 4.78 -10.36 12.32
N ALA A 127 4.08 -9.75 11.37
CA ALA A 127 3.12 -10.47 10.53
C ALA A 127 3.81 -11.45 9.57
N GLU A 128 4.97 -11.08 9.02
CA GLU A 128 5.79 -11.99 8.22
C GLU A 128 6.25 -13.21 9.02
N GLU A 129 6.71 -13.00 10.27
CA GLU A 129 7.11 -14.11 11.15
C GLU A 129 5.94 -15.05 11.42
N ALA A 130 4.74 -14.51 11.68
CA ALA A 130 3.55 -15.33 11.88
C ALA A 130 3.19 -16.14 10.60
N LEU A 131 3.33 -15.54 9.43
CA LEU A 131 3.08 -16.22 8.15
C LEU A 131 4.13 -17.31 7.88
N ARG A 132 5.41 -17.03 8.12
CA ARG A 132 6.49 -18.01 7.94
C ARG A 132 6.35 -19.21 8.85
N ALA A 133 5.80 -19.02 10.06
CA ALA A 133 5.53 -20.09 11.01
C ALA A 133 4.27 -20.92 10.67
N SER A 134 3.43 -20.48 9.72
CA SER A 134 2.24 -21.20 9.29
C SER A 134 2.56 -22.36 8.32
N ARG A 135 1.56 -23.21 8.07
CA ARG A 135 1.65 -24.30 7.08
C ARG A 135 1.32 -23.87 5.67
N LEU A 136 0.92 -22.61 5.46
CA LEU A 136 0.53 -22.08 4.16
C LEU A 136 1.72 -22.01 3.19
N GLU A 137 1.46 -22.14 1.90
CA GLU A 137 2.40 -21.67 0.88
C GLU A 137 2.39 -20.13 0.91
N TRP A 138 3.48 -19.53 1.31
CA TRP A 138 3.51 -18.09 1.45
C TRP A 138 4.40 -17.40 0.43
N VAL A 139 4.03 -16.18 0.06
CA VAL A 139 4.89 -15.20 -0.61
C VAL A 139 4.79 -13.89 0.17
N ILE A 140 5.93 -13.29 0.48
CA ILE A 140 5.98 -11.97 1.11
C ILE A 140 6.44 -10.97 0.06
N VAL A 141 5.61 -9.98 -0.20
CA VAL A 141 5.90 -8.88 -1.13
C VAL A 141 6.26 -7.66 -0.30
N ARG A 142 7.47 -7.15 -0.47
CA ARG A 142 8.00 -5.98 0.25
C ARG A 142 8.17 -4.79 -0.70
N PRO A 143 7.09 -4.05 -0.99
CA PRO A 143 7.20 -2.84 -1.81
C PRO A 143 7.90 -1.71 -1.05
N ASN A 144 8.54 -0.83 -1.81
CA ASN A 144 8.95 0.50 -1.35
C ASN A 144 7.74 1.43 -1.19
N ALA A 145 7.98 2.71 -0.95
CA ALA A 145 6.92 3.71 -0.75
C ALA A 145 6.04 3.83 -1.99
N PHE A 146 4.71 3.76 -1.82
CA PHE A 146 3.78 3.85 -2.95
C PHE A 146 3.71 5.25 -3.55
N MET A 147 3.92 5.35 -4.86
CA MET A 147 3.84 6.60 -5.63
C MET A 147 2.48 7.27 -5.46
N GLU A 148 1.41 6.50 -5.57
CA GLU A 148 0.02 6.99 -5.53
C GLU A 148 -0.31 7.65 -4.19
N LEU A 149 0.11 7.05 -3.08
CA LEU A 149 -0.11 7.58 -1.74
C LEU A 149 0.64 8.90 -1.52
N TRP A 150 1.91 8.94 -1.89
CA TRP A 150 2.74 10.12 -1.64
C TRP A 150 2.43 11.25 -2.62
N ALA A 151 2.04 10.93 -3.85
CA ALA A 151 1.51 11.91 -4.80
C ALA A 151 0.21 12.55 -4.28
N GLU A 152 -0.67 11.79 -3.61
CA GLU A 152 -1.90 12.31 -2.99
C GLU A 152 -1.57 13.18 -1.76
N ILE A 153 -0.70 12.70 -0.85
CA ILE A 153 -0.32 13.43 0.37
C ILE A 153 0.33 14.77 0.05
N VAL A 154 1.23 14.81 -0.93
CA VAL A 154 1.95 16.02 -1.33
C VAL A 154 1.15 16.86 -2.32
N GLY A 155 0.52 16.22 -3.30
CA GLY A 155 -0.17 16.88 -4.39
C GLY A 155 -1.55 17.41 -4.04
N GLY A 156 -2.27 16.75 -3.13
CA GLY A 156 -3.62 17.18 -2.72
C GLY A 156 -3.65 18.63 -2.21
N PRO A 157 -2.80 19.01 -1.23
CA PRO A 157 -2.70 20.40 -0.77
C PRO A 157 -2.21 21.38 -1.85
N ILE A 158 -1.33 20.94 -2.77
CA ILE A 158 -0.89 21.78 -3.91
C ILE A 158 -2.10 22.11 -4.79
N ALA A 159 -2.88 21.10 -5.15
CA ALA A 159 -4.05 21.28 -6.01
C ALA A 159 -5.11 22.18 -5.34
N LYS A 160 -5.36 21.99 -4.06
CA LYS A 160 -6.38 22.71 -3.30
C LYS A 160 -5.96 24.16 -2.99
N ASP A 161 -4.82 24.31 -2.30
CA ASP A 161 -4.45 25.56 -1.65
C ASP A 161 -3.14 26.18 -2.19
N GLY A 162 -2.47 25.53 -3.15
CA GLY A 162 -1.16 25.93 -3.63
C GLY A 162 -0.06 25.84 -2.57
N LYS A 163 -0.15 24.89 -1.65
CA LYS A 163 0.80 24.71 -0.55
C LYS A 163 1.32 23.28 -0.54
N ALA A 164 2.59 23.10 -0.26
CA ALA A 164 3.19 21.80 -0.02
C ALA A 164 3.84 21.77 1.37
N THR A 165 3.73 20.63 2.04
CA THR A 165 4.47 20.37 3.28
C THR A 165 5.47 19.25 3.02
N VAL A 166 6.74 19.53 3.22
CA VAL A 166 7.84 18.56 3.13
C VAL A 166 8.36 18.29 4.53
N PHE A 167 8.43 17.02 4.89
CA PHE A 167 8.97 16.59 6.16
C PHE A 167 10.50 16.54 6.08
N GLY A 168 11.19 17.24 6.99
CA GLY A 168 12.64 17.37 6.98
C GLY A 168 13.15 18.31 5.88
N ARG A 169 14.35 18.02 5.36
CA ARG A 169 15.01 18.78 4.28
C ARG A 169 14.41 18.49 2.91
N GLY A 170 13.90 17.26 2.74
CA GLY A 170 13.34 16.81 1.49
C GLY A 170 14.37 16.49 0.39
N ASP A 171 15.65 16.42 0.73
CA ASP A 171 16.76 16.17 -0.22
C ASP A 171 17.25 14.72 -0.21
N ASN A 172 16.79 13.92 0.75
CA ASN A 172 17.14 12.51 0.82
C ASN A 172 16.44 11.72 -0.31
N PRO A 173 17.17 10.92 -1.11
CA PRO A 173 16.56 10.10 -2.14
C PRO A 173 15.72 8.98 -1.54
N VAL A 174 14.50 8.83 -2.04
CA VAL A 174 13.55 7.78 -1.66
C VAL A 174 13.15 7.01 -2.91
N ASN A 175 13.15 5.70 -2.83
CA ASN A 175 12.56 4.88 -3.87
C ASN A 175 11.06 4.84 -3.74
N PHE A 176 10.36 5.16 -4.82
CA PHE A 176 8.91 5.05 -4.91
C PHE A 176 8.52 4.01 -5.95
N VAL A 177 7.51 3.19 -5.66
CA VAL A 177 7.00 2.14 -6.53
C VAL A 177 5.52 2.38 -6.85
N SER A 178 5.10 2.11 -8.09
CA SER A 178 3.68 2.19 -8.46
C SER A 178 2.89 1.00 -7.91
N ALA A 179 1.69 1.28 -7.39
CA ALA A 179 0.75 0.24 -6.96
C ALA A 179 0.39 -0.72 -8.10
N ARG A 180 0.35 -0.22 -9.34
CA ARG A 180 0.13 -1.03 -10.54
C ARG A 180 1.22 -2.06 -10.78
N ASP A 181 2.48 -1.69 -10.57
CA ASP A 181 3.60 -2.61 -10.76
C ASP A 181 3.60 -3.68 -9.66
N VAL A 182 3.36 -3.26 -8.40
CA VAL A 182 3.21 -4.20 -7.28
C VAL A 182 2.07 -5.18 -7.52
N ALA A 183 0.92 -4.73 -8.08
CA ALA A 183 -0.19 -5.60 -8.43
C ALA A 183 0.22 -6.68 -9.46
N ARG A 184 1.04 -6.35 -10.46
CA ARG A 184 1.58 -7.31 -11.44
C ARG A 184 2.54 -8.31 -10.81
N PHE A 185 3.37 -7.88 -9.87
CA PHE A 185 4.22 -8.81 -9.11
C PHE A 185 3.40 -9.75 -8.22
N ILE A 186 2.30 -9.27 -7.64
CA ILE A 186 1.37 -10.13 -6.89
C ILE A 186 0.69 -11.14 -7.83
N GLU A 187 0.20 -10.72 -9.00
CA GLU A 187 -0.37 -11.62 -10.01
C GLU A 187 0.62 -12.73 -10.40
N LEU A 188 1.88 -12.36 -10.65
CA LEU A 188 2.94 -13.33 -10.90
C LEU A 188 3.15 -14.26 -9.70
N ALA A 189 3.17 -13.73 -8.48
CA ALA A 189 3.33 -14.52 -7.25
C ALA A 189 2.17 -15.51 -7.01
N LEU A 190 1.00 -15.28 -7.58
CA LEU A 190 -0.13 -16.19 -7.51
C LEU A 190 0.01 -17.39 -8.45
N SER A 191 0.65 -17.20 -9.60
CA SER A 191 0.74 -18.17 -10.68
C SER A 191 2.08 -18.92 -10.75
N ASP A 192 3.19 -18.30 -10.33
CA ASP A 192 4.53 -18.90 -10.41
C ASP A 192 4.88 -19.71 -9.14
N PRO A 193 4.97 -21.06 -9.24
CA PRO A 193 5.31 -21.90 -8.09
C PRO A 193 6.75 -21.69 -7.59
N ARG A 194 7.64 -21.14 -8.43
CA ARG A 194 9.05 -20.85 -8.05
C ARG A 194 9.13 -19.74 -7.00
N LEU A 195 8.08 -18.93 -6.86
CA LEU A 195 8.00 -17.87 -5.87
C LEU A 195 7.42 -18.35 -4.52
N SER A 196 7.11 -19.65 -4.39
CA SER A 196 6.68 -20.20 -3.10
C SER A 196 7.78 -20.07 -2.05
N ARG A 197 7.40 -19.60 -0.86
CA ARG A 197 8.28 -19.33 0.29
C ARG A 197 9.43 -18.35 -0.02
N THR A 198 9.12 -17.33 -0.81
CA THR A 198 10.08 -16.27 -1.16
C THR A 198 9.64 -14.91 -0.65
N ILE A 199 10.62 -14.03 -0.49
CA ILE A 199 10.43 -12.60 -0.25
C ILE A 199 10.78 -11.88 -1.55
N LEU A 200 9.86 -11.06 -2.05
CA LEU A 200 10.05 -10.22 -3.22
C LEU A 200 10.18 -8.75 -2.77
N GLU A 201 11.40 -8.23 -2.83
CA GLU A 201 11.65 -6.80 -2.64
C GLU A 201 11.33 -6.07 -3.95
N ILE A 202 10.44 -5.08 -3.91
CA ILE A 202 9.95 -4.42 -5.11
C ILE A 202 10.14 -2.91 -4.99
N GLY A 203 10.98 -2.36 -5.86
CA GLY A 203 11.20 -0.92 -6.00
C GLY A 203 10.75 -0.39 -7.35
N GLY A 204 10.59 0.93 -7.42
CA GLY A 204 10.34 1.62 -8.68
C GLY A 204 11.63 2.00 -9.41
N PRO A 205 11.54 2.51 -10.63
CA PRO A 205 12.68 2.69 -11.53
C PRO A 205 13.64 3.82 -11.12
N GLN A 206 13.26 4.66 -10.16
CA GLN A 206 13.99 5.88 -9.81
C GLN A 206 13.95 6.15 -8.31
N ASN A 207 15.07 6.64 -7.79
CA ASN A 207 15.13 7.25 -6.46
C ASN A 207 14.88 8.75 -6.62
N VAL A 208 13.85 9.29 -5.95
CA VAL A 208 13.37 10.67 -6.12
C VAL A 208 13.31 11.34 -4.75
N THR A 209 13.79 12.58 -4.63
CA THR A 209 13.66 13.35 -3.38
C THR A 209 12.26 13.97 -3.27
N PHE A 210 11.81 14.29 -2.05
CA PHE A 210 10.52 14.99 -1.88
C PHE A 210 10.51 16.36 -2.56
N ASN A 211 11.64 17.06 -2.59
CA ASN A 211 11.75 18.33 -3.31
C ASN A 211 11.62 18.13 -4.84
N GLN A 212 12.13 17.01 -5.39
CA GLN A 212 11.89 16.64 -6.79
C GLN A 212 10.45 16.22 -7.03
N LEU A 213 9.83 15.48 -6.10
CA LEU A 213 8.42 15.09 -6.20
C LEU A 213 7.51 16.32 -6.25
N VAL A 214 7.74 17.31 -5.37
CA VAL A 214 6.99 18.59 -5.40
C VAL A 214 7.10 19.23 -6.76
N ARG A 215 8.33 19.38 -7.32
CA ARG A 215 8.52 19.97 -8.67
C ARG A 215 7.78 19.21 -9.76
N GLN A 216 7.84 17.88 -9.76
CA GLN A 216 7.11 17.06 -10.74
C GLN A 216 5.58 17.25 -10.63
N ILE A 217 5.06 17.41 -9.41
CA ILE A 217 3.64 17.70 -9.19
C ILE A 217 3.29 19.11 -9.68
N GLU A 218 4.13 20.12 -9.41
CA GLU A 218 3.95 21.49 -9.91
C GLU A 218 3.89 21.53 -11.44
N ASP A 219 4.81 20.82 -12.12
CA ASP A 219 4.87 20.72 -13.56
C ASP A 219 3.58 20.10 -14.13
N VAL A 220 3.12 18.99 -13.53
CA VAL A 220 1.88 18.34 -13.95
C VAL A 220 0.65 19.20 -13.63
N ALA A 221 0.61 19.87 -12.48
CA ALA A 221 -0.50 20.73 -12.09
C ALA A 221 -0.55 22.05 -12.86
N GLY A 222 0.58 22.48 -13.45
CA GLY A 222 0.73 23.81 -14.07
C GLY A 222 0.66 24.95 -13.05
N ARG A 223 1.03 24.68 -11.79
CA ARG A 223 0.91 25.62 -10.67
C ARG A 223 2.08 25.45 -9.70
N GLN A 224 2.74 26.54 -9.34
CA GLN A 224 3.75 26.55 -8.29
C GLN A 224 3.13 26.52 -6.90
N ALA A 225 3.83 25.90 -5.97
CA ALA A 225 3.41 25.75 -4.58
C ALA A 225 4.31 26.55 -3.64
N VAL A 226 3.72 27.05 -2.55
CA VAL A 226 4.47 27.54 -1.40
C VAL A 226 4.90 26.34 -0.55
N VAL A 227 6.17 25.98 -0.62
CA VAL A 227 6.73 24.82 0.07
C VAL A 227 7.13 25.19 1.50
N LYS A 228 6.61 24.45 2.47
CA LYS A 228 7.02 24.52 3.88
C LYS A 228 7.78 23.27 4.27
N HIS A 229 8.97 23.44 4.84
CA HIS A 229 9.76 22.35 5.42
C HIS A 229 9.52 22.28 6.93
N VAL A 230 9.20 21.09 7.45
CA VAL A 230 9.05 20.85 8.89
C VAL A 230 10.38 20.36 9.45
N PRO A 231 11.05 21.12 10.32
CA PRO A 231 12.37 20.73 10.82
C PRO A 231 12.36 19.41 11.61
N LEU A 232 13.37 18.57 11.43
CA LEU A 232 13.50 17.27 12.12
C LEU A 232 13.35 17.34 13.65
N PRO A 233 13.93 18.31 14.37
CA PRO A 233 13.74 18.39 15.82
C PRO A 233 12.27 18.57 16.21
N LEU A 234 11.54 19.41 15.47
CA LEU A 234 10.11 19.63 15.69
C LEU A 234 9.31 18.34 15.38
N MET A 235 9.65 17.63 14.31
CA MET A 235 9.00 16.36 13.96
C MET A 235 9.16 15.31 15.06
N ARG A 236 10.36 15.19 15.64
CA ARG A 236 10.62 14.25 16.75
C ARG A 236 9.77 14.56 17.98
N VAL A 237 9.60 15.82 18.32
CA VAL A 237 8.72 16.23 19.43
C VAL A 237 7.26 15.96 19.08
N LEU A 238 6.82 16.35 17.89
CA LEU A 238 5.44 16.17 17.45
C LEU A 238 5.04 14.69 17.35
N SER A 239 5.91 13.81 16.89
CA SER A 239 5.61 12.37 16.78
C SER A 239 5.31 11.75 18.16
N VAL A 240 6.03 12.18 19.20
CA VAL A 240 5.80 11.70 20.58
C VAL A 240 4.53 12.30 21.17
N VAL A 241 4.36 13.62 21.06
CA VAL A 241 3.22 14.35 21.65
C VAL A 241 1.89 13.97 20.99
N MET A 242 1.90 13.77 19.66
CA MET A 242 0.68 13.45 18.92
C MET A 242 0.24 11.99 19.07
N ARG A 243 1.16 11.08 19.41
CA ARG A 243 0.90 9.63 19.44
C ARG A 243 -0.33 9.22 20.25
N PRO A 244 -0.58 9.72 21.50
CA PRO A 244 -1.78 9.36 22.26
C PRO A 244 -3.10 9.92 21.71
N PHE A 245 -3.04 11.02 20.93
CA PHE A 245 -4.24 11.74 20.46
C PHE A 245 -4.54 11.47 18.98
N LYS A 246 -3.50 11.38 18.16
CA LYS A 246 -3.56 11.27 16.71
C LYS A 246 -2.47 10.29 16.22
N PRO A 247 -2.62 8.99 16.49
CA PRO A 247 -1.59 7.98 16.17
C PRO A 247 -1.31 7.86 14.66
N ASP A 248 -2.31 8.13 13.82
CA ASP A 248 -2.18 8.18 12.36
C ASP A 248 -1.23 9.31 11.91
N ILE A 249 -1.38 10.52 12.46
CA ILE A 249 -0.48 11.65 12.19
C ILE A 249 0.92 11.37 12.74
N ALA A 250 1.02 10.84 13.95
CA ALA A 250 2.31 10.49 14.55
C ALA A 250 3.07 9.48 13.67
N GLY A 251 2.40 8.45 13.16
CA GLY A 251 2.97 7.47 12.23
C GLY A 251 3.44 8.09 10.91
N MET A 252 2.70 9.05 10.36
CA MET A 252 3.12 9.78 9.16
C MET A 252 4.36 10.66 9.41
N ILE A 253 4.45 11.29 10.59
CA ILE A 253 5.64 12.07 10.98
C ILE A 253 6.85 11.14 11.15
N GLU A 254 6.68 9.94 11.73
CA GLU A 254 7.75 8.94 11.82
C GLU A 254 8.25 8.50 10.44
N ALA A 255 7.33 8.26 9.49
CA ALA A 255 7.71 7.97 8.11
C ALA A 255 8.50 9.13 7.49
N GLY A 256 8.05 10.37 7.70
CA GLY A 256 8.77 11.56 7.24
C GLY A 256 10.17 11.68 7.85
N ILE A 257 10.35 11.35 9.13
CA ILE A 257 11.68 11.30 9.78
C ILE A 257 12.55 10.22 9.11
N ALA A 258 12.03 9.02 8.91
CA ALA A 258 12.76 7.94 8.26
C ALA A 258 13.19 8.32 6.83
N PHE A 259 12.29 8.91 6.06
CA PHE A 259 12.58 9.38 4.69
C PHE A 259 13.66 10.46 4.63
N ASP A 260 13.84 11.28 5.67
CA ASP A 260 14.87 12.33 5.69
C ASP A 260 16.20 11.86 6.31
N THR A 261 16.22 10.73 7.05
CA THR A 261 17.39 10.32 7.84
C THR A 261 17.96 8.95 7.51
N ALA A 262 17.17 8.03 6.95
CA ALA A 262 17.60 6.68 6.60
C ALA A 262 17.96 6.58 5.11
N ASP A 263 18.72 5.54 4.73
CA ASP A 263 18.87 5.16 3.33
C ASP A 263 17.55 4.54 2.86
N MET A 264 16.86 5.25 1.97
CA MET A 264 15.59 4.84 1.36
C MET A 264 15.74 4.55 -0.13
N THR A 265 16.97 4.40 -0.60
CA THR A 265 17.24 4.07 -2.00
C THR A 265 17.01 2.57 -2.28
N PHE A 266 16.80 2.25 -3.54
CA PHE A 266 16.68 0.87 -3.99
C PHE A 266 17.28 0.72 -5.38
N ASP A 267 18.08 -0.33 -5.58
CA ASP A 267 18.59 -0.73 -6.91
C ASP A 267 17.66 -1.78 -7.52
N THR A 268 17.08 -1.47 -8.65
CA THR A 268 16.16 -2.34 -9.37
C THR A 268 16.84 -3.25 -10.41
N SER A 269 18.14 -3.29 -10.48
CA SER A 269 18.89 -4.06 -11.50
C SER A 269 18.58 -5.55 -11.44
N ASP A 270 18.62 -6.17 -10.25
CA ASP A 270 18.25 -7.58 -10.05
C ASP A 270 16.79 -7.83 -10.38
N LEU A 271 15.89 -6.95 -9.91
CA LEU A 271 14.46 -7.07 -10.17
C LEU A 271 14.13 -7.07 -11.67
N ARG A 272 14.74 -6.15 -12.43
CA ARG A 272 14.60 -6.07 -13.89
C ARG A 272 15.18 -7.26 -14.61
N HIS A 273 16.31 -7.77 -14.13
CA HIS A 273 16.94 -8.96 -14.71
C HIS A 273 16.09 -10.21 -14.51
N ARG A 274 15.52 -10.38 -13.31
CA ARG A 274 14.69 -11.54 -12.98
C ARG A 274 13.29 -11.49 -13.59
N PHE A 275 12.74 -10.30 -13.78
CA PHE A 275 11.36 -10.09 -14.22
C PHE A 275 11.26 -9.06 -15.37
N PRO A 276 11.94 -9.29 -16.50
CA PRO A 276 11.99 -8.34 -17.61
C PRO A 276 10.60 -8.08 -18.25
N GLN A 277 9.65 -8.98 -18.03
CA GLN A 277 8.27 -8.85 -18.53
C GLN A 277 7.42 -7.84 -17.75
N ILE A 278 7.87 -7.38 -16.58
CA ILE A 278 7.14 -6.38 -15.78
C ILE A 278 7.84 -5.03 -15.92
N PRO A 279 7.34 -4.13 -16.77
CA PRO A 279 7.89 -2.78 -16.88
C PRO A 279 7.60 -1.99 -15.61
N LEU A 280 8.60 -1.21 -15.15
CA LEU A 280 8.46 -0.36 -13.97
C LEU A 280 7.99 1.03 -14.37
N THR A 281 6.90 1.47 -13.76
CA THR A 281 6.23 2.75 -13.99
C THR A 281 7.02 3.90 -13.34
N ARG A 282 7.19 5.02 -14.06
CA ARG A 282 7.84 6.23 -13.53
C ARG A 282 6.85 7.10 -12.76
N MET A 283 7.35 7.91 -11.81
CA MET A 283 6.52 8.86 -11.04
C MET A 283 5.70 9.81 -11.95
N ALA A 284 6.31 10.35 -12.99
CA ALA A 284 5.63 11.23 -13.94
C ALA A 284 4.40 10.58 -14.62
N GLU A 285 4.46 9.27 -14.89
CA GLU A 285 3.34 8.53 -15.48
C GLU A 285 2.20 8.35 -14.48
N VAL A 286 2.52 8.12 -13.19
CA VAL A 286 1.50 8.06 -12.13
C VAL A 286 0.81 9.40 -11.97
N LEU A 287 1.57 10.50 -11.89
CA LEU A 287 1.03 11.85 -11.76
C LEU A 287 0.14 12.22 -12.95
N ALA A 288 0.56 11.91 -14.18
CA ALA A 288 -0.25 12.16 -15.38
C ALA A 288 -1.58 11.40 -15.35
N ARG A 289 -1.58 10.14 -14.90
CA ARG A 289 -2.81 9.32 -14.75
C ARG A 289 -3.75 9.89 -13.68
N GLN A 290 -3.22 10.30 -12.52
CA GLN A 290 -4.04 10.89 -11.45
C GLN A 290 -4.69 12.22 -11.92
N ARG A 291 -3.95 13.06 -12.64
CA ARG A 291 -4.51 14.28 -13.24
C ARG A 291 -5.63 13.98 -14.22
N ALA A 292 -5.45 13.02 -15.12
CA ALA A 292 -6.46 12.63 -16.09
C ALA A 292 -7.74 12.14 -15.40
N ALA A 293 -7.61 11.33 -14.34
CA ALA A 293 -8.75 10.83 -13.55
C ALA A 293 -9.52 11.95 -12.84
N THR A 294 -8.82 13.01 -12.38
CA THR A 294 -9.45 14.16 -11.71
C THR A 294 -10.10 15.14 -12.71
N SER A 295 -9.66 15.14 -13.98
CA SER A 295 -10.14 16.03 -15.02
C SER A 295 -11.39 15.52 -15.75
N VAL A 296 -11.80 14.27 -15.52
CA VAL A 296 -13.04 13.73 -16.10
C VAL A 296 -14.22 14.27 -15.29
N PRO A 297 -15.13 15.12 -15.87
CA PRO A 297 -16.31 15.56 -15.16
C PRO A 297 -17.13 14.31 -14.80
N ILE A 298 -17.53 14.20 -13.54
CA ILE A 298 -18.59 13.25 -13.16
C ILE A 298 -19.83 13.71 -13.94
N SER A 299 -20.17 12.98 -15.00
CA SER A 299 -21.42 13.18 -15.73
C SER A 299 -22.54 12.92 -14.72
N VAL A 300 -23.17 14.00 -14.25
CA VAL A 300 -24.44 13.97 -13.51
C VAL A 300 -25.52 13.59 -14.51
N GLU A 301 -25.61 12.32 -14.83
CA GLU A 301 -26.71 11.75 -15.61
C GLU A 301 -27.26 10.53 -14.90
N ALA A 302 -28.05 10.81 -13.84
CA ALA A 302 -29.07 9.92 -13.29
C ALA A 302 -29.92 10.65 -12.25
N ALA A 303 -30.67 11.67 -12.69
CA ALA A 303 -31.80 12.19 -11.95
C ALA A 303 -32.86 12.66 -12.96
N ARG A 304 -33.60 11.72 -13.54
CA ARG A 304 -34.97 11.91 -14.03
C ARG A 304 -35.78 10.64 -13.86
#